data_6f2dabe703f5eb4ddfab8e8e99a1bdd9
#
_entry.id   6f2dabe703f5eb4ddfab8e8e99a1bdd9
#
_cell.length_a   1.000
_cell.length_b   1.000
_cell.length_c   1.000
_cell.angle_alpha   90.00
_cell.angle_beta   90.00
_cell.angle_gamma   90.00
#
_symmetry.space_group_name_H-M   'P 1'
#
loop_
_entity.id
_entity.type
_entity.pdbx_description
1 polymer ?
#
loop_
_entity_poly.entity_id
_entity_poly.type
_entity_poly.pdbx_seq_one_letter_code
_entity_poly.pdbx_strand_id
1 'polypeptide(L)'
;SKIFRYNIKKVMNNVTGDNMLFKKQKKKQQGVTIEENTQIFIEDFKKLVDEGKKESVRSVIKFMANSIQSELFTKCMYNDRNYQGIGYMRAILNSFLLDLSFDFWQKCNIHLKVQNTPIISCVWNHSRMIDGLMGLGEINKNPFNGISFAYNIHAFLIEPLGLVVVDNGNHSVNAAIVYNEGEIIVNTVIDISEVLEKYRFDGKK
;
A
#
# COMPACT_ATOMS: atom_id res chain seq x y z
N SER A 1 1.45 18.54 22.39
CA SER A 1 0.85 19.72 23.02
C SER A 1 -0.65 19.75 22.75
N LYS A 2 -1.44 20.40 23.62
CA LYS A 2 -2.91 20.51 23.48
C LYS A 2 -3.35 21.14 22.14
N ILE A 3 -2.55 22.04 21.59
CA ILE A 3 -2.81 22.75 20.33
C ILE A 3 -2.74 21.78 19.13
N PHE A 4 -1.79 20.86 19.12
CA PHE A 4 -1.65 19.87 18.05
C PHE A 4 -2.83 18.89 18.04
N ARG A 5 -3.26 18.41 19.21
CA ARG A 5 -4.45 17.53 19.33
C ARG A 5 -5.75 18.24 18.93
N TYR A 6 -5.87 19.54 19.23
CA TYR A 6 -7.02 20.33 18.84
C TYR A 6 -7.11 20.49 17.32
N ASN A 7 -5.99 20.76 16.65
CA ASN A 7 -5.95 20.92 15.19
C ASN A 7 -6.24 19.61 14.45
N ILE A 8 -5.69 18.48 14.90
CA ILE A 8 -6.01 17.16 14.33
C ILE A 8 -7.49 16.84 14.49
N LYS A 9 -8.07 17.07 15.69
CA LYS A 9 -9.49 16.83 15.95
C LYS A 9 -10.39 17.71 15.07
N LYS A 10 -9.97 18.96 14.81
CA LYS A 10 -10.67 19.89 13.92
C LYS A 10 -10.57 19.46 12.45
N VAL A 11 -9.41 18.97 12.00
CA VAL A 11 -9.24 18.42 10.65
C VAL A 11 -10.05 17.13 10.48
N MET A 12 -10.03 16.22 11.45
CA MET A 12 -10.83 14.99 11.38
C MET A 12 -12.33 15.27 11.43
N ASN A 13 -12.79 16.22 12.27
CA ASN A 13 -14.19 16.62 12.28
C ASN A 13 -14.61 17.34 10.99
N ASN A 14 -13.69 18.01 10.28
CA ASN A 14 -13.97 18.58 8.97
C ASN A 14 -14.01 17.54 7.85
N VAL A 15 -13.33 16.40 8.02
CA VAL A 15 -13.37 15.27 7.09
C VAL A 15 -14.60 14.37 7.34
N THR A 16 -15.03 14.25 8.61
CA THR A 16 -16.17 13.43 9.01
C THR A 16 -17.45 14.24 9.28
N GLY A 17 -17.32 15.55 9.48
CA GLY A 17 -18.43 16.45 9.78
C GLY A 17 -19.15 16.92 8.54
N ASP A 18 -20.44 16.86 8.63
CA ASP A 18 -21.46 17.42 7.71
C ASP A 18 -21.05 18.77 7.08
N ASN A 19 -20.23 18.75 6.06
CA ASN A 19 -19.95 19.95 5.27
C ASN A 19 -21.19 20.29 4.47
N MET A 20 -21.77 21.48 4.70
CA MET A 20 -22.96 22.01 4.01
C MET A 20 -22.83 21.98 2.47
N LEU A 21 -21.62 21.93 1.91
CA LEU A 21 -21.38 21.77 0.48
C LEU A 21 -21.87 20.44 -0.08
N PHE A 22 -21.86 19.37 0.74
CA PHE A 22 -22.38 18.06 0.32
C PHE A 22 -23.88 17.86 0.62
N LYS A 23 -24.48 18.72 1.47
CA LYS A 23 -25.94 18.63 1.74
C LYS A 23 -26.82 19.02 0.54
N LYS A 24 -26.31 19.81 -0.42
CA LYS A 24 -27.07 20.20 -1.62
C LYS A 24 -27.16 19.13 -2.71
N GLN A 25 -26.36 18.06 -2.64
CA GLN A 25 -26.39 16.97 -3.63
C GLN A 25 -27.16 15.72 -3.19
N LYS A 26 -27.87 15.74 -2.05
CA LYS A 26 -28.85 14.69 -1.69
C LYS A 26 -30.17 14.80 -2.48
N LYS A 27 -30.11 15.12 -3.77
CA LYS A 27 -31.15 14.69 -4.71
C LYS A 27 -30.88 13.21 -4.99
N LYS A 28 -31.81 12.34 -4.52
CA LYS A 28 -31.94 10.93 -4.84
C LYS A 28 -31.13 10.52 -6.10
N GLN A 29 -29.86 10.23 -5.99
CA GLN A 29 -29.25 9.22 -6.83
C GLN A 29 -29.86 7.91 -6.33
N GLN A 30 -30.74 7.32 -7.11
CA GLN A 30 -31.10 5.91 -6.99
C GLN A 30 -29.77 5.18 -6.99
N GLY A 31 -29.46 4.50 -5.87
CA GLY A 31 -28.11 4.05 -5.58
C GLY A 31 -27.66 3.03 -6.59
N VAL A 32 -26.66 3.41 -7.36
CA VAL A 32 -25.78 2.45 -8.03
C VAL A 32 -25.18 1.57 -6.94
N THR A 33 -25.29 0.27 -7.07
CA THR A 33 -24.77 -0.67 -6.08
C THR A 33 -23.24 -0.64 -6.08
N ILE A 34 -22.60 -1.18 -5.03
CA ILE A 34 -21.13 -1.32 -4.99
C ILE A 34 -20.67 -2.20 -6.16
N GLU A 35 -21.44 -3.24 -6.50
CA GLU A 35 -21.15 -4.14 -7.62
C GLU A 35 -21.17 -3.40 -8.95
N GLU A 36 -22.17 -2.57 -9.21
CA GLU A 36 -22.27 -1.77 -10.43
C GLU A 36 -21.10 -0.76 -10.54
N ASN A 37 -20.77 -0.07 -9.46
CA ASN A 37 -19.60 0.83 -9.43
C ASN A 37 -18.29 0.08 -9.67
N THR A 38 -18.14 -1.11 -9.11
CA THR A 38 -16.96 -1.95 -9.33
C THR A 38 -16.85 -2.39 -10.79
N GLN A 39 -17.99 -2.75 -11.40
CA GLN A 39 -17.99 -3.14 -12.80
C GLN A 39 -17.61 -1.98 -13.72
N ILE A 40 -18.15 -0.78 -13.49
CA ILE A 40 -17.78 0.45 -14.22
C ILE A 40 -16.29 0.72 -14.08
N PHE A 41 -15.75 0.63 -12.86
CA PHE A 41 -14.34 0.80 -12.60
C PHE A 41 -13.47 -0.19 -13.39
N ILE A 42 -13.83 -1.48 -13.41
CA ILE A 42 -13.13 -2.52 -14.19
C ILE A 42 -13.17 -2.20 -15.68
N GLU A 43 -14.31 -1.79 -16.21
CA GLU A 43 -14.48 -1.44 -17.63
C GLU A 43 -13.64 -0.23 -18.04
N ASP A 44 -13.58 0.80 -17.21
CA ASP A 44 -12.75 1.99 -17.46
C ASP A 44 -11.26 1.65 -17.44
N PHE A 45 -10.84 0.74 -16.55
CA PHE A 45 -9.45 0.27 -16.52
C PHE A 45 -9.09 -0.60 -17.73
N LYS A 46 -10.01 -1.43 -18.21
CA LYS A 46 -9.82 -2.18 -19.46
C LYS A 46 -9.57 -1.23 -20.63
N LYS A 47 -10.34 -0.15 -20.77
CA LYS A 47 -10.12 0.85 -21.81
C LYS A 47 -8.71 1.44 -21.74
N LEU A 48 -8.21 1.78 -20.53
CA LEU A 48 -6.85 2.28 -20.38
C LEU A 48 -5.79 1.27 -20.85
N VAL A 49 -6.00 -0.02 -20.55
CA VAL A 49 -5.10 -1.09 -21.01
C VAL A 49 -5.14 -1.24 -22.53
N ASP A 50 -6.34 -1.25 -23.11
CA ASP A 50 -6.56 -1.40 -24.55
C ASP A 50 -5.97 -0.22 -25.34
N GLU A 51 -5.99 0.97 -24.77
CA GLU A 51 -5.34 2.17 -25.30
C GLU A 51 -3.82 2.22 -25.06
N GLY A 52 -3.24 1.18 -24.48
CA GLY A 52 -1.80 1.13 -24.17
C GLY A 52 -1.35 2.01 -23.03
N LYS A 53 -2.28 2.52 -22.18
CA LYS A 53 -2.01 3.41 -21.04
C LYS A 53 -1.55 2.64 -19.79
N LYS A 54 -0.59 1.73 -19.94
CA LYS A 54 -0.09 0.87 -18.84
C LYS A 54 0.44 1.66 -17.65
N GLU A 55 1.12 2.79 -17.90
CA GLU A 55 1.65 3.63 -16.82
C GLU A 55 0.54 4.31 -16.01
N SER A 56 -0.59 4.65 -16.63
CA SER A 56 -1.75 5.16 -15.92
C SER A 56 -2.35 4.09 -14.99
N VAL A 57 -2.42 2.84 -15.45
CA VAL A 57 -2.88 1.71 -14.63
C VAL A 57 -1.93 1.50 -13.43
N ARG A 58 -0.62 1.49 -13.66
CA ARG A 58 0.39 1.39 -12.58
C ARG A 58 0.26 2.52 -11.56
N SER A 59 0.01 3.75 -12.03
CA SER A 59 -0.20 4.90 -11.15
C SER A 59 -1.43 4.73 -10.26
N VAL A 60 -2.50 4.14 -10.77
CA VAL A 60 -3.69 3.85 -9.96
C VAL A 60 -3.43 2.71 -8.97
N ILE A 61 -2.75 1.64 -9.38
CA ILE A 61 -2.31 0.58 -8.46
C ILE A 61 -1.50 1.19 -7.31
N LYS A 62 -0.56 2.09 -7.64
CA LYS A 62 0.22 2.81 -6.62
C LYS A 62 -0.67 3.62 -5.70
N PHE A 63 -1.64 4.36 -6.22
CA PHE A 63 -2.55 5.15 -5.41
C PHE A 63 -3.39 4.29 -4.47
N MET A 64 -3.89 3.14 -4.94
CA MET A 64 -4.63 2.17 -4.12
C MET A 64 -3.72 1.54 -3.06
N ALA A 65 -2.50 1.14 -3.41
CA ALA A 65 -1.52 0.63 -2.47
C ALA A 65 -1.18 1.66 -1.38
N ASN A 66 -1.02 2.94 -1.76
CA ASN A 66 -0.78 4.03 -0.81
C ASN A 66 -1.95 4.21 0.17
N SER A 67 -3.19 4.03 -0.29
CA SER A 67 -4.38 4.08 0.59
C SER A 67 -4.35 2.97 1.64
N ILE A 68 -4.09 1.73 1.21
CA ILE A 68 -3.93 0.58 2.11
C ILE A 68 -2.75 0.81 3.07
N GLN A 69 -1.62 1.28 2.55
CA GLN A 69 -0.41 1.55 3.32
C GLN A 69 -0.65 2.62 4.39
N SER A 70 -1.37 3.69 4.05
CA SER A 70 -1.73 4.75 4.99
C SER A 70 -2.64 4.24 6.10
N GLU A 71 -3.58 3.35 5.80
CA GLU A 71 -4.45 2.73 6.79
C GLU A 71 -3.65 1.84 7.76
N LEU A 72 -2.75 1.00 7.22
CA LEU A 72 -1.89 0.13 8.03
C LEU A 72 -0.99 0.94 8.96
N PHE A 73 -0.39 2.01 8.45
CA PHE A 73 0.41 2.94 9.23
C PHE A 73 -0.41 3.59 10.34
N THR A 74 -1.57 4.14 9.98
CA THR A 74 -2.47 4.84 10.92
C THR A 74 -2.94 3.90 12.03
N LYS A 75 -3.31 2.67 11.69
CA LYS A 75 -3.70 1.66 12.69
C LYS A 75 -2.57 1.36 13.68
N CYS A 76 -1.34 1.25 13.22
CA CYS A 76 -0.19 1.04 14.11
C CYS A 76 0.06 2.25 15.02
N MET A 77 -0.14 3.48 14.50
CA MET A 77 0.14 4.70 15.25
C MET A 77 -0.94 5.06 16.27
N TYR A 78 -2.20 4.72 16.01
CA TYR A 78 -3.34 5.08 16.87
C TYR A 78 -3.91 3.94 17.68
N ASN A 79 -3.79 2.70 17.19
CA ASN A 79 -4.22 1.53 17.92
C ASN A 79 -3.09 0.96 18.75
N ASP A 80 -3.49 0.25 19.77
CA ASP A 80 -2.70 -0.31 20.84
C ASP A 80 -1.36 -0.92 20.39
N ARG A 81 -0.41 -0.93 21.32
CA ARG A 81 0.97 -1.45 21.23
C ARG A 81 1.11 -2.88 20.68
N ASN A 82 -0.01 -3.57 20.46
CA ASN A 82 -0.10 -4.95 20.00
C ASN A 82 -0.67 -5.11 18.57
N TYR A 83 -0.65 -4.07 17.73
CA TYR A 83 -1.13 -4.20 16.37
C TYR A 83 -0.27 -5.20 15.57
N GLN A 84 -0.88 -6.33 15.19
CA GLN A 84 -0.20 -7.40 14.46
C GLN A 84 -0.32 -7.24 12.94
N GLY A 85 0.17 -6.13 12.40
CA GLY A 85 0.18 -5.89 10.95
C GLY A 85 0.90 -6.97 10.13
N ILE A 86 1.92 -7.61 10.72
CA ILE A 86 2.63 -8.75 10.12
C ILE A 86 1.68 -9.92 9.84
N GLY A 87 0.72 -10.20 10.72
CA GLY A 87 -0.27 -11.25 10.50
C GLY A 87 -1.11 -11.01 9.26
N TYR A 88 -1.47 -9.76 9.00
CA TYR A 88 -2.23 -9.37 7.81
C TYR A 88 -1.43 -9.62 6.52
N MET A 89 -0.16 -9.24 6.49
CA MET A 89 0.69 -9.46 5.31
C MET A 89 0.97 -10.93 5.05
N ARG A 90 1.23 -11.70 6.11
CA ARG A 90 1.40 -13.15 5.99
C ARG A 90 0.12 -13.84 5.50
N ALA A 91 -1.05 -13.37 5.94
CA ALA A 91 -2.32 -13.89 5.46
C ALA A 91 -2.52 -13.59 3.97
N ILE A 92 -2.18 -12.37 3.51
CA ILE A 92 -2.23 -12.01 2.08
C ILE A 92 -1.26 -12.87 1.28
N LEU A 93 0.02 -12.92 1.66
CA LEU A 93 1.02 -13.72 0.96
C LEU A 93 0.63 -15.19 0.95
N ASN A 94 0.22 -15.75 2.09
CA ASN A 94 -0.18 -17.16 2.17
C ASN A 94 -1.41 -17.45 1.31
N SER A 95 -2.38 -16.54 1.21
CA SER A 95 -3.54 -16.75 0.35
C SER A 95 -3.19 -16.84 -1.14
N PHE A 96 -2.17 -16.10 -1.58
CA PHE A 96 -1.63 -16.24 -2.94
C PHE A 96 -0.73 -17.47 -3.11
N LEU A 97 0.03 -17.82 -2.06
CA LEU A 97 1.06 -18.87 -2.11
C LEU A 97 0.50 -20.29 -1.98
N LEU A 98 -0.67 -20.46 -1.38
CA LEU A 98 -1.30 -21.78 -1.24
C LEU A 98 -1.72 -22.41 -2.58
N ASP A 99 -1.95 -21.56 -3.59
CA ASP A 99 -2.36 -22.00 -4.93
C ASP A 99 -1.22 -21.97 -5.96
N LEU A 100 -0.03 -21.53 -5.57
CA LEU A 100 1.14 -21.44 -6.44
C LEU A 100 2.10 -22.60 -6.21
N SER A 101 2.57 -23.23 -7.28
CA SER A 101 3.70 -24.14 -7.20
C SER A 101 5.00 -23.37 -6.92
N PHE A 102 6.04 -24.06 -6.39
CA PHE A 102 7.32 -23.40 -6.04
C PHE A 102 8.06 -22.77 -7.23
N ASP A 103 7.66 -23.05 -8.47
CA ASP A 103 8.29 -22.58 -9.70
C ASP A 103 8.03 -21.09 -9.99
N PHE A 104 7.08 -20.46 -9.29
CA PHE A 104 6.72 -19.03 -9.45
C PHE A 104 7.63 -18.05 -8.70
N TRP A 105 8.61 -18.55 -7.95
CA TRP A 105 9.53 -17.74 -7.17
C TRP A 105 10.86 -17.61 -7.90
N GLN A 106 11.16 -16.42 -8.37
CA GLN A 106 12.44 -16.14 -9.02
C GLN A 106 13.28 -15.21 -8.14
N LYS A 107 14.49 -15.67 -7.81
CA LYS A 107 15.47 -14.78 -7.16
C LYS A 107 15.90 -13.69 -8.12
N CYS A 108 15.95 -12.47 -7.61
CA CYS A 108 16.32 -11.30 -8.39
C CYS A 108 17.13 -10.30 -7.53
N ASN A 109 17.55 -9.22 -8.16
CA ASN A 109 18.13 -8.06 -7.50
C ASN A 109 17.64 -6.82 -8.25
N ILE A 110 16.39 -6.42 -7.98
CA ILE A 110 15.73 -5.32 -8.66
C ILE A 110 15.72 -4.11 -7.74
N HIS A 111 16.21 -2.98 -8.25
CA HIS A 111 16.24 -1.71 -7.54
C HIS A 111 15.05 -0.86 -7.97
N LEU A 112 14.24 -0.44 -7.01
CA LEU A 112 13.02 0.31 -7.25
C LEU A 112 12.99 1.59 -6.40
N LYS A 113 12.67 2.72 -7.01
CA LYS A 113 12.49 3.98 -6.30
C LYS A 113 11.19 3.94 -5.51
N VAL A 114 11.26 4.27 -4.22
CA VAL A 114 10.09 4.30 -3.32
C VAL A 114 9.01 5.26 -3.85
N GLN A 115 9.43 6.41 -4.40
CA GLN A 115 8.52 7.41 -4.95
C GLN A 115 7.62 6.87 -6.07
N ASN A 116 8.12 5.91 -6.86
CA ASN A 116 7.45 5.45 -8.08
C ASN A 116 6.79 4.08 -7.92
N THR A 117 7.09 3.38 -6.83
CA THR A 117 6.70 1.99 -6.64
C THR A 117 5.50 1.87 -5.70
N PRO A 118 4.46 1.09 -6.04
CA PRO A 118 3.45 0.69 -5.07
C PRO A 118 4.08 -0.27 -4.07
N ILE A 119 4.10 0.12 -2.78
CA ILE A 119 4.73 -0.66 -1.71
C ILE A 119 3.73 -0.84 -0.59
N ILE A 120 3.59 -2.07 -0.11
CA ILE A 120 2.88 -2.41 1.12
C ILE A 120 3.86 -2.96 2.14
N SER A 121 3.92 -2.30 3.29
CA SER A 121 4.81 -2.63 4.39
C SER A 121 4.06 -2.50 5.71
N CYS A 122 4.02 -3.56 6.49
CA CYS A 122 3.23 -3.63 7.72
C CYS A 122 4.06 -3.30 8.95
N VAL A 123 3.94 -2.08 9.43
CA VAL A 123 4.47 -1.71 10.75
C VAL A 123 3.69 -2.46 11.85
N TRP A 124 4.40 -2.87 12.88
CA TRP A 124 3.83 -3.65 13.98
C TRP A 124 4.24 -3.11 15.37
N ASN A 125 5.14 -2.14 15.42
CA ASN A 125 5.61 -1.56 16.67
C ASN A 125 5.68 -0.03 16.57
N HIS A 126 4.85 0.64 17.35
CA HIS A 126 4.75 2.09 17.38
C HIS A 126 6.09 2.78 17.70
N SER A 127 6.80 2.33 18.76
CA SER A 127 8.05 2.96 19.19
C SER A 127 9.12 2.85 18.10
N ARG A 128 9.28 1.67 17.51
CA ARG A 128 10.21 1.47 16.38
C ARG A 128 9.87 2.33 15.16
N MET A 129 8.57 2.59 14.93
CA MET A 129 8.17 3.47 13.83
C MET A 129 8.55 4.92 14.12
N ILE A 130 8.36 5.39 15.36
CA ILE A 130 8.80 6.72 15.79
C ILE A 130 10.33 6.84 15.68
N ASP A 131 11.08 5.84 16.16
CA ASP A 131 12.54 5.82 16.03
C ASP A 131 12.98 5.89 14.56
N GLY A 132 12.30 5.14 13.68
CA GLY A 132 12.53 5.20 12.25
C GLY A 132 12.29 6.58 11.65
N LEU A 133 11.19 7.25 12.02
CA LEU A 133 10.89 8.60 11.57
C LEU A 133 11.85 9.66 12.12
N MET A 134 12.40 9.46 13.32
CA MET A 134 13.38 10.37 13.90
C MET A 134 14.80 10.15 13.35
N GLY A 135 15.13 8.91 12.99
CA GLY A 135 16.48 8.52 12.62
C GLY A 135 16.76 8.43 11.13
N LEU A 136 15.74 8.22 10.29
CA LEU A 136 15.86 8.09 8.84
C LEU A 136 15.33 9.34 8.11
N GLY A 137 15.71 9.46 6.85
CA GLY A 137 15.26 10.50 5.94
C GLY A 137 16.31 11.57 5.68
N GLU A 138 16.23 12.19 4.49
CA GLU A 138 17.08 13.33 4.11
C GLU A 138 16.96 14.47 5.11
N ILE A 139 15.75 14.69 5.65
CA ILE A 139 15.48 15.68 6.69
C ILE A 139 16.29 15.45 7.96
N ASN A 140 16.64 14.19 8.26
CA ASN A 140 17.44 13.79 9.39
C ASN A 140 18.92 13.56 9.01
N LYS A 141 19.34 13.96 7.79
CA LYS A 141 20.68 13.75 7.25
C LYS A 141 21.10 12.27 7.19
N ASN A 142 20.15 11.38 7.12
CA ASN A 142 20.31 9.93 7.03
C ASN A 142 19.31 9.36 6.01
N PRO A 143 19.48 9.65 4.71
CA PRO A 143 18.56 9.23 3.67
C PRO A 143 18.40 7.71 3.65
N PHE A 144 17.19 7.24 3.38
CA PHE A 144 16.93 5.82 3.28
C PHE A 144 17.67 5.22 2.08
N ASN A 145 18.49 4.22 2.35
CA ASN A 145 19.21 3.46 1.35
C ASN A 145 19.01 1.97 1.56
N GLY A 146 18.03 1.40 0.84
CA GLY A 146 17.72 -0.03 0.92
C GLY A 146 18.87 -0.94 0.53
N ILE A 147 19.85 -0.45 -0.26
CA ILE A 147 21.06 -1.19 -0.65
C ILE A 147 21.93 -1.43 0.58
N SER A 148 22.16 -0.40 1.39
CA SER A 148 22.96 -0.51 2.62
C SER A 148 22.30 -1.40 3.67
N PHE A 149 20.98 -1.57 3.61
CA PHE A 149 20.18 -2.39 4.53
C PHE A 149 19.65 -3.68 3.89
N ALA A 150 20.18 -4.08 2.73
CA ALA A 150 19.72 -5.25 1.98
C ALA A 150 19.71 -6.56 2.80
N TYR A 151 20.61 -6.70 3.77
CA TYR A 151 20.66 -7.86 4.68
C TYR A 151 19.44 -7.94 5.62
N ASN A 152 18.73 -6.83 5.83
CA ASN A 152 17.59 -6.74 6.75
C ASN A 152 16.27 -6.48 6.02
N ILE A 153 16.30 -6.16 4.72
CA ILE A 153 15.10 -5.90 3.92
C ILE A 153 14.80 -7.14 3.08
N HIS A 154 13.63 -7.74 3.33
CA HIS A 154 13.08 -8.79 2.49
C HIS A 154 11.83 -8.26 1.82
N ALA A 155 11.87 -8.17 0.50
CA ALA A 155 10.79 -7.64 -0.30
C ALA A 155 10.52 -8.51 -1.52
N PHE A 156 9.24 -8.68 -1.82
CA PHE A 156 8.73 -9.45 -2.95
C PHE A 156 8.10 -8.51 -3.96
N LEU A 157 8.40 -8.69 -5.24
CA LEU A 157 7.67 -8.03 -6.32
C LEU A 157 6.60 -8.98 -6.83
N ILE A 158 5.35 -8.57 -6.72
CA ILE A 158 4.19 -9.32 -7.19
C ILE A 158 3.87 -8.89 -8.61
N GLU A 159 4.19 -9.73 -9.57
CA GLU A 159 3.86 -9.51 -10.98
C GLU A 159 2.55 -10.25 -11.35
N PRO A 160 1.73 -9.73 -12.24
CA PRO A 160 1.94 -8.52 -13.09
C PRO A 160 1.50 -7.20 -12.45
N LEU A 161 1.19 -7.15 -11.15
CA LEU A 161 0.71 -5.95 -10.47
C LEU A 161 1.79 -4.87 -10.31
N GLY A 162 3.08 -5.24 -10.38
CA GLY A 162 4.19 -4.36 -10.05
C GLY A 162 4.17 -3.89 -8.60
N LEU A 163 3.53 -4.67 -7.70
CA LEU A 163 3.34 -4.36 -6.29
C LEU A 163 4.46 -4.96 -5.45
N VAL A 164 5.13 -4.13 -4.68
CA VAL A 164 6.13 -4.60 -3.70
C VAL A 164 5.47 -4.86 -2.36
N VAL A 165 5.76 -6.04 -1.80
CA VAL A 165 5.32 -6.46 -0.48
C VAL A 165 6.54 -6.70 0.40
N VAL A 166 6.60 -6.05 1.57
CA VAL A 166 7.74 -6.13 2.48
C VAL A 166 7.45 -7.11 3.60
N ASP A 167 8.27 -8.16 3.71
CA ASP A 167 8.19 -9.15 4.80
C ASP A 167 9.08 -8.74 5.99
N ASN A 168 10.28 -8.22 5.74
CA ASN A 168 11.20 -7.75 6.78
C ASN A 168 11.75 -6.35 6.44
N GLY A 169 12.20 -5.60 7.47
CA GLY A 169 12.64 -4.21 7.32
C GLY A 169 11.48 -3.20 7.33
N ASN A 170 10.30 -3.63 7.77
CA ASN A 170 9.05 -2.88 7.67
C ASN A 170 9.12 -1.44 8.22
N HIS A 171 9.75 -1.20 9.38
CA HIS A 171 9.79 0.15 9.98
C HIS A 171 10.64 1.12 9.16
N SER A 172 11.80 0.67 8.67
CA SER A 172 12.68 1.50 7.83
C SER A 172 12.05 1.80 6.47
N VAL A 173 11.42 0.79 5.85
CA VAL A 173 10.70 0.99 4.58
C VAL A 173 9.50 1.91 4.77
N ASN A 174 8.77 1.82 5.89
CA ASN A 174 7.69 2.75 6.18
C ASN A 174 8.17 4.19 6.36
N ALA A 175 9.31 4.42 7.00
CA ALA A 175 9.91 5.75 7.08
C ALA A 175 10.22 6.28 5.69
N ALA A 176 10.79 5.46 4.80
CA ALA A 176 11.05 5.82 3.41
C ALA A 176 9.75 6.16 2.64
N ILE A 177 8.67 5.40 2.86
CA ILE A 177 7.36 5.69 2.26
C ILE A 177 6.79 7.02 2.75
N VAL A 178 6.87 7.29 4.07
CA VAL A 178 6.40 8.55 4.66
C VAL A 178 7.17 9.75 4.11
N TYR A 179 8.48 9.63 3.97
CA TYR A 179 9.34 10.68 3.41
C TYR A 179 9.34 10.70 1.89
N ASN A 180 8.75 9.69 1.25
CA ASN A 180 8.70 9.54 -0.21
C ASN A 180 10.09 9.59 -0.85
N GLU A 181 11.05 8.86 -0.30
CA GLU A 181 12.45 8.89 -0.71
C GLU A 181 13.12 7.52 -0.74
N GLY A 182 14.27 7.46 -1.41
CA GLY A 182 15.19 6.33 -1.41
C GLY A 182 14.84 5.22 -2.38
N GLU A 183 15.60 4.14 -2.28
CA GLU A 183 15.46 2.95 -3.10
C GLU A 183 15.27 1.71 -2.23
N ILE A 184 14.41 0.81 -2.68
CA ILE A 184 14.23 -0.54 -2.10
C ILE A 184 14.81 -1.57 -3.04
N ILE A 185 15.45 -2.61 -2.47
CA ILE A 185 15.87 -3.79 -3.23
C ILE A 185 14.83 -4.87 -3.06
N VAL A 186 14.36 -5.39 -4.19
CA VAL A 186 13.54 -6.58 -4.27
C VAL A 186 14.44 -7.77 -4.57
N ASN A 187 14.35 -8.81 -3.76
CA ASN A 187 15.17 -10.02 -3.87
C ASN A 187 14.41 -11.24 -4.40
N THR A 188 13.11 -11.11 -4.57
CA THR A 188 12.28 -12.20 -5.12
C THR A 188 11.12 -11.62 -5.92
N VAL A 189 10.88 -12.17 -7.12
CA VAL A 189 9.66 -11.94 -7.90
C VAL A 189 8.73 -13.11 -7.69
N ILE A 190 7.44 -12.80 -7.52
CA ILE A 190 6.34 -13.78 -7.47
C ILE A 190 5.40 -13.45 -8.62
N ASP A 191 5.31 -14.34 -9.61
CA ASP A 191 4.37 -14.18 -10.71
C ASP A 191 3.03 -14.85 -10.36
N ILE A 192 1.98 -14.06 -10.26
CA ILE A 192 0.62 -14.52 -9.96
C ILE A 192 -0.28 -14.57 -11.21
N SER A 193 0.28 -14.52 -12.41
CA SER A 193 -0.50 -14.50 -13.65
C SER A 193 -1.47 -15.67 -13.75
N GLU A 194 -1.05 -16.88 -13.39
CA GLU A 194 -1.92 -18.06 -13.40
C GLU A 194 -3.07 -17.96 -12.38
N VAL A 195 -2.83 -17.32 -11.21
CA VAL A 195 -3.88 -17.09 -10.22
C VAL A 195 -4.93 -16.14 -10.79
N LEU A 196 -4.49 -15.06 -11.45
CA LEU A 196 -5.38 -14.07 -12.06
C LEU A 196 -6.18 -14.65 -13.23
N GLU A 197 -5.66 -15.66 -13.91
CA GLU A 197 -6.41 -16.37 -14.96
C GLU A 197 -7.49 -17.30 -14.38
N LYS A 198 -7.21 -17.94 -13.25
CA LYS A 198 -8.15 -18.87 -12.58
C LYS A 198 -9.24 -18.15 -11.81
N TYR A 199 -8.92 -17.00 -11.20
CA TYR A 199 -9.83 -16.27 -10.33
C TYR A 199 -10.23 -14.94 -10.96
N ARG A 200 -11.53 -14.74 -11.13
CA ARG A 200 -12.10 -13.46 -11.58
C ARG A 200 -12.91 -12.87 -10.43
N PHE A 201 -12.63 -11.62 -10.11
CA PHE A 201 -13.47 -10.87 -9.19
C PHE A 201 -14.77 -10.48 -9.90
N ASP A 202 -15.91 -10.91 -9.38
CA ASP A 202 -17.24 -10.67 -9.93
C ASP A 202 -17.97 -9.50 -9.27
N GLY A 203 -17.29 -8.74 -8.42
CA GLY A 203 -17.86 -7.63 -7.66
C GLY A 203 -18.58 -8.06 -6.38
N LYS A 204 -18.58 -9.35 -6.04
CA LYS A 204 -19.18 -9.90 -4.82
C LYS A 204 -18.11 -10.35 -3.84
N LYS A 205 -18.52 -10.44 -2.56
CA LYS A 205 -17.65 -10.95 -1.51
C LYS A 205 -17.53 -12.46 -1.59
#